data_53d6da6f169831306dc5e8c47e2a7298
#
_entry.id   53d6da6f169831306dc5e8c47e2a7298
#
_cell.length_a   1.000
_cell.length_b   1.000
_cell.length_c   1.000
_cell.angle_alpha   90.00
_cell.angle_beta   90.00
_cell.angle_gamma   90.00
#
_symmetry.space_group_name_H-M   'P 1'
#
loop_
_entity.id
_entity.type
_entity.pdbx_description
1 polymer ?
#
loop_
_entity_poly.entity_id
_entity_poly.type
_entity_poly.pdbx_seq_one_letter_code
_entity_poly.pdbx_strand_id
1 'polypeptide(L)'
;SPSRGLGDVYKRQEENLQLFREMKEGKYPDGSKVLRAKIDMTSGNINMRDPILYRIARMEHHNTGNKWCIYPMYDFAHPLEDAFEGVTHSICTLEFEDHRPLYDWVVNECEFENPPKQIEFAKLYLTNVVTGKRYIKKLVEDGIVDGWDDPRLVSLSALRRRGYTPESIKKFMELVGVAKSHSSVDSAMLEYCIRDDLKLKRPRMAAILDPIKLVITNYPEGEGELVDVPNNQENEEMGT
;
A
#
# COMPACT_ATOMS: atom_id res chain seq x y z
N SER A 1 -6.96 22.39 -26.54
CA SER A 1 -6.33 23.01 -27.74
C SER A 1 -6.75 22.23 -28.98
N PRO A 2 -7.11 22.87 -30.09
CA PRO A 2 -7.44 22.15 -31.30
C PRO A 2 -6.25 21.33 -31.79
N SER A 3 -6.52 20.10 -32.15
CA SER A 3 -5.58 19.20 -32.79
C SER A 3 -5.03 19.84 -34.07
N ARG A 4 -3.81 20.38 -34.01
CA ARG A 4 -3.10 20.77 -35.22
C ARG A 4 -2.73 19.51 -35.98
N GLY A 5 -2.95 19.53 -37.29
CA GLY A 5 -2.85 18.36 -38.17
C GLY A 5 -1.51 17.62 -38.05
N LEU A 6 -1.56 16.32 -38.26
CA LEU A 6 -0.45 15.35 -38.21
C LEU A 6 0.82 15.77 -38.96
N GLY A 7 0.71 16.62 -39.98
CA GLY A 7 1.86 17.10 -40.77
C GLY A 7 2.83 18.02 -40.02
N ASP A 8 2.40 18.75 -38.99
CA ASP A 8 3.24 19.70 -38.28
C ASP A 8 4.11 19.06 -37.18
N VAL A 9 3.79 17.83 -36.80
CA VAL A 9 4.43 17.14 -35.67
C VAL A 9 5.81 16.57 -36.06
N TYR A 10 5.99 16.14 -37.30
CA TYR A 10 7.20 15.49 -37.75
C TYR A 10 8.35 16.45 -38.13
N LYS A 11 8.05 17.69 -38.46
CA LYS A 11 9.06 18.67 -38.90
C LYS A 11 9.87 19.28 -37.74
N ARG A 12 9.64 18.86 -36.48
CA ARG A 12 10.10 19.62 -35.31
C ARG A 12 10.74 18.79 -34.20
N GLN A 13 11.30 17.62 -34.53
CA GLN A 13 11.96 16.81 -33.50
C GLN A 13 13.12 17.56 -32.84
N GLU A 14 13.96 18.21 -33.66
CA GLU A 14 15.07 19.03 -33.15
C GLU A 14 14.57 20.25 -32.36
N GLU A 15 13.51 20.91 -32.86
CA GLU A 15 12.87 22.03 -32.16
C GLU A 15 12.29 21.59 -30.83
N ASN A 16 11.61 20.45 -30.77
CA ASN A 16 11.06 19.90 -29.52
C ASN A 16 12.16 19.58 -28.51
N LEU A 17 13.28 19.01 -28.96
CA LEU A 17 14.43 18.74 -28.11
C LEU A 17 15.05 20.04 -27.57
N GLN A 18 15.16 21.06 -28.43
CA GLN A 18 15.66 22.39 -28.03
C GLN A 18 14.71 23.02 -26.98
N LEU A 19 13.40 23.01 -27.20
CA LEU A 19 12.40 23.53 -26.27
C LEU A 19 12.44 22.79 -24.92
N PHE A 20 12.66 21.48 -24.92
CA PHE A 20 12.81 20.70 -23.69
C PHE A 20 14.08 21.06 -22.91
N ARG A 21 15.20 21.29 -23.61
CA ARG A 21 16.44 21.80 -22.99
C ARG A 21 16.20 23.16 -22.35
N GLU A 22 15.50 24.05 -23.04
CA GLU A 22 15.16 25.38 -22.55
C GLU A 22 14.19 25.33 -21.33
N MET A 23 13.27 24.33 -21.30
CA MET A 23 12.47 24.06 -20.09
C MET A 23 13.36 23.70 -18.90
N LYS A 24 14.33 22.80 -19.11
CA LYS A 24 15.33 22.39 -18.10
C LYS A 24 16.17 23.58 -17.62
N GLU A 25 16.55 24.48 -18.52
CA GLU A 25 17.32 25.71 -18.21
C GLU A 25 16.49 26.77 -17.52
N GLY A 26 15.18 26.56 -17.34
CA GLY A 26 14.29 27.50 -16.64
C GLY A 26 13.86 28.72 -17.44
N LYS A 27 13.97 28.70 -18.78
CA LYS A 27 13.61 29.84 -19.65
C LYS A 27 12.12 30.13 -19.73
N TYR A 28 11.29 29.22 -19.25
CA TYR A 28 9.83 29.34 -19.33
C TYR A 28 9.19 29.37 -17.95
N PRO A 29 8.11 30.13 -17.76
CA PRO A 29 7.36 30.14 -16.50
C PRO A 29 6.57 28.86 -16.29
N ASP A 30 6.18 28.60 -15.03
CA ASP A 30 5.35 27.48 -14.66
C ASP A 30 4.06 27.43 -15.45
N GLY A 31 3.65 26.23 -15.84
CA GLY A 31 2.41 26.00 -16.60
C GLY A 31 2.44 26.43 -18.08
N SER A 32 3.52 27.07 -18.56
CA SER A 32 3.58 27.56 -19.95
C SER A 32 3.88 26.47 -20.98
N LYS A 33 4.63 25.46 -20.60
CA LYS A 33 5.03 24.33 -21.47
C LYS A 33 5.02 23.02 -20.71
N VAL A 34 4.76 21.94 -21.45
CA VAL A 34 4.89 20.54 -21.01
C VAL A 34 5.49 19.71 -22.12
N LEU A 35 6.22 18.66 -21.75
CA LEU A 35 6.61 17.61 -22.68
C LEU A 35 5.53 16.53 -22.69
N ARG A 36 5.07 16.14 -23.87
CA ARG A 36 4.09 15.06 -24.04
C ARG A 36 4.70 13.89 -24.82
N ALA A 37 4.29 12.68 -24.48
CA ALA A 37 4.45 11.55 -25.38
C ALA A 37 3.61 11.76 -26.64
N LYS A 38 4.04 11.17 -27.75
CA LYS A 38 3.28 11.10 -28.98
C LYS A 38 2.88 9.67 -29.21
N ILE A 39 1.66 9.32 -28.87
CA ILE A 39 1.14 7.95 -28.92
C ILE A 39 -0.09 7.92 -29.86
N ASP A 40 -1.28 8.14 -29.31
CA ASP A 40 -2.54 8.08 -30.09
C ASP A 40 -3.63 8.91 -29.40
N MET A 41 -3.97 10.05 -29.97
CA MET A 41 -5.04 10.94 -29.46
C MET A 41 -6.44 10.33 -29.61
N THR A 42 -6.61 9.25 -30.39
CA THR A 42 -7.90 8.57 -30.62
C THR A 42 -8.10 7.36 -29.70
N SER A 43 -7.08 7.01 -28.91
CA SER A 43 -7.14 5.85 -28.02
C SER A 43 -8.36 5.88 -27.09
N GLY A 44 -8.98 4.73 -26.87
CA GLY A 44 -10.03 4.56 -25.87
C GLY A 44 -9.51 4.76 -24.43
N ASN A 45 -8.24 4.46 -24.20
CA ASN A 45 -7.55 4.70 -22.93
C ASN A 45 -7.01 6.12 -22.87
N ILE A 46 -7.51 6.91 -21.91
CA ILE A 46 -7.11 8.31 -21.76
C ILE A 46 -5.60 8.46 -21.46
N ASN A 47 -5.00 7.49 -20.77
CA ASN A 47 -3.58 7.49 -20.43
C ASN A 47 -2.69 7.36 -21.66
N MET A 48 -3.23 6.88 -22.79
CA MET A 48 -2.52 6.74 -24.07
C MET A 48 -2.72 7.95 -25.00
N ARG A 49 -3.52 8.95 -24.60
CA ARG A 49 -3.81 10.14 -25.41
C ARG A 49 -2.73 11.21 -25.22
N ASP A 50 -1.54 11.01 -25.74
CA ASP A 50 -0.42 11.91 -25.67
C ASP A 50 -0.20 12.46 -24.25
N PRO A 51 0.05 11.59 -23.26
CA PRO A 51 0.17 11.99 -21.86
C PRO A 51 1.34 12.93 -21.62
N ILE A 52 1.23 13.74 -20.58
CA ILE A 52 2.32 14.62 -20.15
C ILE A 52 3.42 13.78 -19.49
N LEU A 53 4.66 13.92 -19.96
CA LEU A 53 5.85 13.28 -19.41
C LEU A 53 6.57 14.18 -18.41
N TYR A 54 6.77 15.47 -18.76
CA TYR A 54 7.40 16.47 -17.91
C TYR A 54 6.58 17.76 -17.84
N ARG A 55 6.59 18.37 -16.66
CA ARG A 55 6.04 19.71 -16.42
C ARG A 55 7.08 20.65 -15.82
N ILE A 56 6.89 21.95 -16.00
CA ILE A 56 7.64 23.00 -15.30
C ILE A 56 6.98 23.23 -13.95
N ALA A 57 7.75 23.14 -12.88
CA ALA A 57 7.31 23.42 -11.51
C ALA A 57 8.51 23.92 -10.69
N ARG A 58 8.45 25.17 -10.24
CA ARG A 58 9.45 25.74 -9.34
C ARG A 58 9.01 25.54 -7.91
N MET A 59 9.56 24.51 -7.32
CA MET A 59 9.31 24.12 -5.94
C MET A 59 10.56 23.54 -5.31
N GLU A 60 10.80 23.83 -4.06
CA GLU A 60 11.89 23.23 -3.31
C GLU A 60 11.64 21.73 -3.12
N HIS A 61 12.60 20.92 -3.53
CA HIS A 61 12.54 19.48 -3.34
C HIS A 61 13.42 19.06 -2.14
N HIS A 62 12.91 18.20 -1.26
CA HIS A 62 13.56 17.82 -0.01
C HIS A 62 14.99 17.25 -0.16
N ASN A 63 15.33 16.61 -1.27
CA ASN A 63 16.65 16.08 -1.53
C ASN A 63 17.53 16.99 -2.41
N THR A 64 16.95 17.71 -3.36
CA THR A 64 17.70 18.45 -4.39
C THR A 64 17.53 19.96 -4.30
N GLY A 65 16.72 20.45 -3.34
CA GLY A 65 16.43 21.87 -3.19
C GLY A 65 15.84 22.46 -4.48
N ASN A 66 16.39 23.60 -4.93
CA ASN A 66 15.95 24.31 -6.12
C ASN A 66 16.77 23.96 -7.37
N LYS A 67 17.47 22.81 -7.40
CA LYS A 67 18.31 22.39 -8.53
C LYS A 67 17.54 22.20 -9.83
N TRP A 68 16.30 21.73 -9.75
CA TRP A 68 15.46 21.40 -10.88
C TRP A 68 14.23 22.30 -10.94
N CYS A 69 13.85 22.69 -12.15
CA CYS A 69 12.60 23.42 -12.42
C CYS A 69 11.64 22.64 -13.33
N ILE A 70 12.01 21.42 -13.74
CA ILE A 70 11.14 20.49 -14.44
C ILE A 70 11.08 19.18 -13.66
N TYR A 71 9.92 18.55 -13.64
CA TYR A 71 9.69 17.29 -12.95
C TYR A 71 8.92 16.32 -13.85
N PRO A 72 9.29 15.01 -13.85
CA PRO A 72 8.55 14.01 -14.56
C PRO A 72 7.17 13.80 -13.90
N MET A 73 6.20 13.41 -14.70
CA MET A 73 4.93 12.91 -14.20
C MET A 73 5.09 11.46 -13.72
N TYR A 74 4.23 11.02 -12.82
CA TYR A 74 4.29 9.70 -12.20
C TYR A 74 4.38 8.57 -13.23
N ASP A 75 3.50 8.58 -14.23
CA ASP A 75 3.42 7.51 -15.25
C ASP A 75 4.66 7.42 -16.16
N PHE A 76 5.51 8.43 -16.14
CA PHE A 76 6.80 8.41 -16.83
C PHE A 76 7.95 8.07 -15.88
N ALA A 77 7.94 8.59 -14.66
CA ALA A 77 8.99 8.34 -13.69
C ALA A 77 9.00 6.89 -13.19
N HIS A 78 7.82 6.35 -12.83
CA HIS A 78 7.68 5.02 -12.26
C HIS A 78 8.28 3.88 -13.12
N PRO A 79 7.94 3.73 -14.42
CA PRO A 79 8.55 2.68 -15.25
C PRO A 79 10.08 2.83 -15.41
N LEU A 80 10.59 4.06 -15.45
CA LEU A 80 12.02 4.32 -15.56
C LEU A 80 12.76 3.99 -14.26
N GLU A 81 12.24 4.39 -13.12
CA GLU A 81 12.81 4.04 -11.80
C GLU A 81 12.85 2.54 -11.62
N ASP A 82 11.76 1.83 -11.90
CA ASP A 82 11.71 0.37 -11.83
C ASP A 82 12.78 -0.28 -12.73
N ALA A 83 12.92 0.22 -13.97
CA ALA A 83 13.89 -0.31 -14.92
C ALA A 83 15.34 -0.05 -14.49
N PHE A 84 15.65 1.16 -13.99
CA PHE A 84 16.98 1.51 -13.50
C PHE A 84 17.37 0.76 -12.23
N GLU A 85 16.41 0.47 -11.35
CA GLU A 85 16.63 -0.29 -10.12
C GLU A 85 16.65 -1.81 -10.34
N GLY A 86 16.40 -2.28 -11.57
CA GLY A 86 16.39 -3.71 -11.92
C GLY A 86 15.18 -4.46 -11.35
N VAL A 87 14.08 -3.77 -11.11
CA VAL A 87 12.80 -4.38 -10.72
C VAL A 87 12.31 -5.28 -11.85
N THR A 88 11.93 -6.50 -11.54
CA THR A 88 11.38 -7.46 -12.52
C THR A 88 9.85 -7.46 -12.53
N HIS A 89 9.24 -7.29 -11.35
CA HIS A 89 7.80 -7.33 -11.12
C HIS A 89 7.38 -6.05 -10.37
N SER A 90 6.81 -5.11 -11.09
CA SER A 90 6.28 -3.85 -10.54
C SER A 90 4.85 -4.10 -10.05
N ILE A 91 4.69 -4.22 -8.73
CA ILE A 91 3.41 -4.56 -8.10
C ILE A 91 2.68 -3.30 -7.68
N CYS A 92 1.45 -3.13 -8.13
CA CYS A 92 0.62 -1.99 -7.79
C CYS A 92 -0.84 -2.38 -7.53
N THR A 93 -1.66 -1.40 -7.16
CA THR A 93 -3.10 -1.60 -6.97
C THR A 93 -3.85 -1.62 -8.30
N LEU A 94 -5.02 -2.24 -8.32
CA LEU A 94 -5.86 -2.39 -9.52
C LEU A 94 -6.27 -1.04 -10.15
N GLU A 95 -6.18 0.05 -9.40
CA GLU A 95 -6.40 1.43 -9.89
C GLU A 95 -5.45 1.80 -11.04
N PHE A 96 -4.30 1.13 -11.15
CA PHE A 96 -3.29 1.37 -12.20
C PHE A 96 -3.39 0.42 -13.40
N GLU A 97 -4.43 -0.41 -13.49
CA GLU A 97 -4.60 -1.33 -14.63
C GLU A 97 -4.67 -0.58 -15.96
N ASP A 98 -5.40 0.53 -16.00
CA ASP A 98 -5.51 1.38 -17.20
C ASP A 98 -4.20 2.17 -17.50
N HIS A 99 -3.29 2.27 -16.54
CA HIS A 99 -1.97 2.89 -16.71
C HIS A 99 -0.92 1.92 -17.28
N ARG A 100 -1.10 0.60 -17.14
CA ARG A 100 -0.15 -0.41 -17.62
C ARG A 100 0.22 -0.28 -19.10
N PRO A 101 -0.69 0.02 -20.05
CA PRO A 101 -0.29 0.23 -21.44
C PRO A 101 0.71 1.38 -21.62
N LEU A 102 0.60 2.44 -20.82
CA LEU A 102 1.55 3.54 -20.84
C LEU A 102 2.89 3.13 -20.20
N TYR A 103 2.86 2.37 -19.10
CA TYR A 103 4.06 1.80 -18.48
C TYR A 103 4.85 0.96 -19.49
N ASP A 104 4.18 0.03 -20.17
CA ASP A 104 4.79 -0.83 -21.20
C ASP A 104 5.32 0.00 -22.36
N TRP A 105 4.58 1.01 -22.79
CA TRP A 105 5.03 1.92 -23.86
C TRP A 105 6.32 2.65 -23.46
N VAL A 106 6.41 3.21 -22.26
CA VAL A 106 7.60 3.95 -21.79
C VAL A 106 8.83 3.06 -21.77
N VAL A 107 8.77 1.85 -21.17
CA VAL A 107 9.94 0.97 -21.08
C VAL A 107 10.38 0.45 -22.45
N ASN A 108 9.45 0.25 -23.38
CA ASN A 108 9.75 -0.17 -24.74
C ASN A 108 10.39 0.97 -25.56
N GLU A 109 9.84 2.19 -25.52
CA GLU A 109 10.39 3.34 -26.25
C GLU A 109 11.74 3.81 -25.69
N CYS A 110 12.02 3.51 -24.41
CA CYS A 110 13.32 3.76 -23.81
C CYS A 110 14.33 2.60 -24.00
N GLU A 111 13.96 1.58 -24.77
CA GLU A 111 14.84 0.49 -25.24
C GLU A 111 15.55 -0.28 -24.12
N PHE A 112 14.86 -0.53 -22.97
CA PHE A 112 15.42 -1.35 -21.91
C PHE A 112 15.50 -2.81 -22.35
N GLU A 113 16.65 -3.45 -22.16
CA GLU A 113 16.89 -4.87 -22.54
C GLU A 113 16.00 -5.84 -21.75
N ASN A 114 15.79 -5.57 -20.46
CA ASN A 114 15.00 -6.39 -19.56
C ASN A 114 13.93 -5.54 -18.87
N PRO A 115 12.86 -5.16 -19.58
CA PRO A 115 11.86 -4.26 -19.04
C PRO A 115 11.08 -4.93 -17.87
N PRO A 116 10.83 -4.19 -16.80
CA PRO A 116 9.96 -4.66 -15.73
C PRO A 116 8.54 -4.88 -16.23
N LYS A 117 7.76 -5.68 -15.51
CA LYS A 117 6.35 -5.95 -15.82
C LYS A 117 5.47 -5.44 -14.69
N GLN A 118 4.54 -4.56 -15.02
CA GLN A 118 3.53 -4.10 -14.08
C GLN A 118 2.48 -5.19 -13.86
N ILE A 119 2.16 -5.46 -12.58
CA ILE A 119 1.17 -6.45 -12.15
C ILE A 119 0.28 -5.81 -11.10
N GLU A 120 -1.03 -5.81 -11.33
CA GLU A 120 -2.00 -5.20 -10.44
C GLU A 120 -2.74 -6.24 -9.61
N PHE A 121 -3.01 -5.89 -8.37
CA PHE A 121 -3.83 -6.66 -7.44
C PHE A 121 -4.95 -5.81 -6.85
N ALA A 122 -6.08 -6.46 -6.61
CA ALA A 122 -7.20 -5.83 -5.95
C ALA A 122 -6.87 -5.52 -4.47
N LYS A 123 -7.49 -4.47 -3.97
CA LYS A 123 -7.42 -4.12 -2.56
C LYS A 123 -8.23 -5.12 -1.73
N LEU A 124 -7.64 -5.58 -0.63
CA LEU A 124 -8.32 -6.36 0.39
C LEU A 124 -9.17 -5.44 1.28
N TYR A 125 -10.43 -5.79 1.44
CA TYR A 125 -11.34 -5.15 2.40
C TYR A 125 -11.65 -6.14 3.53
N LEU A 126 -11.59 -5.65 4.75
CA LEU A 126 -12.03 -6.38 5.94
C LEU A 126 -13.40 -5.85 6.39
N THR A 127 -14.27 -6.74 6.83
CA THR A 127 -15.56 -6.34 7.42
C THR A 127 -15.34 -5.63 8.76
N ASN A 128 -16.23 -4.68 9.07
CA ASN A 128 -16.30 -3.98 10.36
C ASN A 128 -15.01 -3.24 10.78
N VAL A 129 -14.12 -2.89 9.82
CA VAL A 129 -12.89 -2.15 10.12
C VAL A 129 -12.69 -0.97 9.17
N VAL A 130 -12.05 0.07 9.66
CA VAL A 130 -11.65 1.24 8.89
C VAL A 130 -10.18 1.12 8.50
N THR A 131 -9.90 1.04 7.20
CA THR A 131 -8.54 0.90 6.67
C THR A 131 -8.01 2.16 5.99
N GLY A 132 -8.89 3.12 5.64
CA GLY A 132 -8.52 4.33 4.92
C GLY A 132 -7.73 5.31 5.79
N LYS A 133 -6.49 5.64 5.40
CA LYS A 133 -5.60 6.57 6.12
C LYS A 133 -6.29 7.89 6.49
N ARG A 134 -7.11 8.47 5.60
CA ARG A 134 -7.82 9.73 5.84
C ARG A 134 -8.82 9.62 7.00
N TYR A 135 -9.51 8.49 7.11
CA TYR A 135 -10.46 8.24 8.19
C TYR A 135 -9.75 7.98 9.52
N ILE A 136 -8.68 7.18 9.50
CA ILE A 136 -7.86 6.90 10.69
C ILE A 136 -7.25 8.21 11.21
N LYS A 137 -6.71 9.05 10.31
CA LYS A 137 -6.17 10.36 10.68
C LYS A 137 -7.21 11.21 11.42
N LYS A 138 -8.44 11.24 10.91
CA LYS A 138 -9.55 11.97 11.57
C LYS A 138 -9.87 11.41 12.95
N LEU A 139 -9.92 10.08 13.12
CA LEU A 139 -10.15 9.46 14.43
C LEU A 139 -9.09 9.85 15.47
N VAL A 140 -7.82 9.98 15.03
CA VAL A 140 -6.71 10.43 15.89
C VAL A 140 -6.84 11.93 16.21
N GLU A 141 -7.11 12.76 15.21
CA GLU A 141 -7.24 14.23 15.37
C GLU A 141 -8.43 14.60 16.24
N ASP A 142 -9.54 13.89 16.14
CA ASP A 142 -10.76 14.08 16.95
C ASP A 142 -10.62 13.47 18.38
N GLY A 143 -9.48 12.82 18.71
CA GLY A 143 -9.24 12.21 20.01
C GLY A 143 -10.12 10.98 20.30
N ILE A 144 -10.72 10.36 19.29
CA ILE A 144 -11.55 9.16 19.41
C ILE A 144 -10.67 7.94 19.70
N VAL A 145 -9.46 7.93 19.16
CA VAL A 145 -8.42 6.94 19.41
C VAL A 145 -7.16 7.64 19.89
N ASP A 146 -6.33 6.95 20.71
CA ASP A 146 -5.17 7.54 21.36
C ASP A 146 -4.00 7.82 20.39
N GLY A 147 -3.99 7.16 19.24
CA GLY A 147 -2.94 7.30 18.22
C GLY A 147 -3.06 6.27 17.12
N TRP A 148 -2.06 6.26 16.23
CA TRP A 148 -2.00 5.34 15.08
C TRP A 148 -1.79 3.87 15.47
N ASP A 149 -1.33 3.61 16.67
CA ASP A 149 -1.11 2.29 17.26
C ASP A 149 -2.23 1.86 18.22
N ASP A 150 -3.31 2.64 18.29
CA ASP A 150 -4.45 2.29 19.14
C ASP A 150 -4.96 0.87 18.79
N PRO A 151 -5.10 -0.02 19.79
CA PRO A 151 -5.46 -1.42 19.54
C PRO A 151 -6.84 -1.62 18.89
N ARG A 152 -7.68 -0.61 18.86
CA ARG A 152 -8.97 -0.61 18.14
C ARG A 152 -8.80 -0.48 16.62
N LEU A 153 -7.62 -0.06 16.14
CA LEU A 153 -7.31 0.09 14.72
C LEU A 153 -6.73 -1.21 14.12
N VAL A 154 -6.62 -1.23 12.79
CA VAL A 154 -6.02 -2.33 12.02
C VAL A 154 -4.72 -1.94 11.33
N SER A 155 -4.08 -0.87 11.76
CA SER A 155 -2.72 -0.56 11.32
C SER A 155 -1.74 -1.65 11.80
N LEU A 156 -0.62 -1.83 11.11
CA LEU A 156 0.39 -2.81 11.53
C LEU A 156 0.92 -2.52 12.95
N SER A 157 1.04 -1.26 13.33
CA SER A 157 1.44 -0.86 14.69
C SER A 157 0.38 -1.22 15.73
N ALA A 158 -0.90 -1.03 15.40
CA ALA A 158 -2.02 -1.42 16.26
C ALA A 158 -2.12 -2.94 16.40
N LEU A 159 -2.03 -3.68 15.31
CA LEU A 159 -2.01 -5.15 15.33
C LEU A 159 -0.84 -5.68 16.15
N ARG A 160 0.36 -5.10 16.02
CA ARG A 160 1.52 -5.44 16.85
C ARG A 160 1.23 -5.21 18.33
N ARG A 161 0.67 -4.06 18.69
CA ARG A 161 0.30 -3.73 20.07
C ARG A 161 -0.77 -4.69 20.63
N ARG A 162 -1.68 -5.18 19.80
CA ARG A 162 -2.67 -6.22 20.15
C ARG A 162 -2.06 -7.62 20.29
N GLY A 163 -0.81 -7.83 19.90
CA GLY A 163 -0.13 -9.12 19.98
C GLY A 163 -0.18 -9.97 18.71
N TYR A 164 -0.60 -9.41 17.58
CA TYR A 164 -0.52 -10.12 16.30
C TYR A 164 0.92 -10.38 15.90
N THR A 165 1.21 -11.60 15.52
CA THR A 165 2.53 -12.03 15.06
C THR A 165 2.65 -11.84 13.54
N PRO A 166 3.86 -11.62 13.00
CA PRO A 166 4.07 -11.60 11.55
C PRO A 166 3.58 -12.88 10.86
N GLU A 167 3.75 -14.03 11.51
CA GLU A 167 3.34 -15.35 11.01
C GLU A 167 1.83 -15.44 10.85
N SER A 168 1.06 -14.94 11.84
CA SER A 168 -0.40 -14.93 11.76
C SER A 168 -0.93 -14.05 10.62
N ILE A 169 -0.28 -12.90 10.38
CA ILE A 169 -0.64 -12.00 9.28
C ILE A 169 -0.29 -12.63 7.93
N LYS A 170 0.88 -13.26 7.80
CA LYS A 170 1.28 -13.99 6.59
C LYS A 170 0.31 -15.12 6.28
N LYS A 171 -0.01 -15.96 7.29
CA LYS A 171 -0.99 -17.03 7.17
C LYS A 171 -2.36 -16.52 6.71
N PHE A 172 -2.81 -15.40 7.27
CA PHE A 172 -4.05 -14.76 6.83
C PHE A 172 -3.99 -14.38 5.34
N MET A 173 -2.89 -13.76 4.88
CA MET A 173 -2.72 -13.40 3.48
C MET A 173 -2.64 -14.61 2.55
N GLU A 174 -2.05 -15.72 2.99
CA GLU A 174 -2.01 -16.99 2.26
C GLU A 174 -3.42 -17.58 2.09
N LEU A 175 -4.24 -17.53 3.14
CA LEU A 175 -5.63 -18.02 3.10
C LEU A 175 -6.53 -17.16 2.22
N VAL A 176 -6.35 -15.84 2.25
CA VAL A 176 -7.09 -14.92 1.39
C VAL A 176 -6.67 -15.05 -0.06
N GLY A 177 -5.38 -15.27 -0.31
CA GLY A 177 -4.79 -15.27 -1.65
C GLY A 177 -4.74 -13.89 -2.28
N VAL A 178 -4.25 -13.82 -3.52
CA VAL A 178 -4.18 -12.61 -4.33
C VAL A 178 -5.09 -12.73 -5.55
N ALA A 179 -5.82 -11.67 -5.85
CA ALA A 179 -6.76 -11.63 -6.96
C ALA A 179 -6.82 -10.23 -7.59
N LYS A 180 -7.35 -10.16 -8.81
CA LYS A 180 -7.71 -8.89 -9.48
C LYS A 180 -9.15 -8.46 -9.20
N SER A 181 -9.95 -9.27 -8.52
CA SER A 181 -11.31 -8.92 -8.11
C SER A 181 -11.34 -8.42 -6.67
N HIS A 182 -12.04 -7.33 -6.42
CA HIS A 182 -12.26 -6.84 -5.07
C HIS A 182 -13.00 -7.88 -4.22
N SER A 183 -12.44 -8.19 -3.06
CA SER A 183 -13.04 -9.10 -2.10
C SER A 183 -13.15 -8.44 -0.73
N SER A 184 -14.24 -8.74 -0.01
CA SER A 184 -14.40 -8.40 1.38
C SER A 184 -14.26 -9.67 2.21
N VAL A 185 -13.31 -9.69 3.12
CA VAL A 185 -13.00 -10.83 3.98
C VAL A 185 -13.47 -10.53 5.40
N ASP A 186 -14.04 -11.52 6.05
CA ASP A 186 -14.46 -11.38 7.44
C ASP A 186 -13.25 -11.17 8.35
N SER A 187 -13.28 -10.14 9.20
CA SER A 187 -12.25 -9.88 10.20
C SER A 187 -12.04 -11.05 11.17
N ALA A 188 -13.06 -11.88 11.38
CA ALA A 188 -12.95 -13.11 12.16
C ALA A 188 -11.93 -14.10 11.60
N MET A 189 -11.66 -14.10 10.29
CA MET A 189 -10.59 -14.92 9.69
C MET A 189 -9.20 -14.45 10.15
N LEU A 190 -8.96 -13.14 10.21
CA LEU A 190 -7.72 -12.59 10.75
C LEU A 190 -7.54 -12.95 12.22
N GLU A 191 -8.61 -12.86 13.00
CA GLU A 191 -8.63 -13.26 14.41
C GLU A 191 -8.43 -14.76 14.60
N TYR A 192 -8.94 -15.59 13.70
CA TYR A 192 -8.66 -17.02 13.70
C TYR A 192 -7.16 -17.29 13.51
N CYS A 193 -6.51 -16.61 12.56
CA CYS A 193 -5.07 -16.82 12.31
C CYS A 193 -4.21 -16.48 13.51
N ILE A 194 -4.52 -15.40 14.27
CA ILE A 194 -3.76 -15.08 15.48
C ILE A 194 -4.04 -16.07 16.62
N ARG A 195 -5.29 -16.49 16.82
CA ARG A 195 -5.63 -17.50 17.84
C ARG A 195 -4.90 -18.82 17.57
N ASP A 196 -4.89 -19.25 16.31
CA ASP A 196 -4.21 -20.48 15.91
C ASP A 196 -2.68 -20.41 16.11
N ASP A 197 -2.06 -19.29 15.78
CA ASP A 197 -0.62 -19.08 15.99
C ASP A 197 -0.25 -19.02 17.49
N LEU A 198 -1.04 -18.32 18.29
CA LEU A 198 -0.77 -18.18 19.73
C LEU A 198 -1.09 -19.44 20.52
N LYS A 199 -1.95 -20.30 20.00
CA LYS A 199 -2.38 -21.54 20.67
C LYS A 199 -1.21 -22.42 21.14
N LEU A 200 -0.15 -22.49 20.32
CA LEU A 200 1.04 -23.28 20.61
C LEU A 200 2.20 -22.46 21.23
N LYS A 201 2.17 -21.14 21.07
CA LYS A 201 3.32 -20.27 21.39
C LYS A 201 3.18 -19.49 22.68
N ARG A 202 1.98 -19.47 23.30
CA ARG A 202 1.73 -18.62 24.46
C ARG A 202 0.98 -19.36 25.58
N PRO A 203 1.31 -19.02 26.84
CA PRO A 203 0.53 -19.51 27.97
C PRO A 203 -0.90 -18.94 27.93
N ARG A 204 -1.86 -19.71 28.39
CA ARG A 204 -3.25 -19.31 28.53
C ARG A 204 -3.51 -18.86 29.94
N MET A 205 -4.11 -17.70 30.10
CA MET A 205 -4.51 -17.16 31.38
C MET A 205 -6.01 -16.97 31.41
N ALA A 206 -6.66 -17.39 32.51
CA ALA A 206 -8.05 -17.08 32.75
C ALA A 206 -8.15 -15.72 33.44
N ALA A 207 -9.04 -14.85 32.94
CA ALA A 207 -9.34 -13.57 33.56
C ALA A 207 -10.85 -13.41 33.67
N ILE A 208 -11.35 -13.12 34.89
CA ILE A 208 -12.75 -12.86 35.15
C ILE A 208 -12.88 -11.41 35.57
N LEU A 209 -13.49 -10.57 34.73
CA LEU A 209 -13.54 -9.11 34.95
C LEU A 209 -14.61 -8.73 36.03
N ASP A 210 -15.77 -9.40 36.04
CA ASP A 210 -16.86 -9.17 37.00
C ASP A 210 -17.17 -10.47 37.71
N PRO A 211 -16.36 -10.90 38.71
CA PRO A 211 -16.52 -12.18 39.35
C PRO A 211 -17.75 -12.19 40.29
N ILE A 212 -18.53 -13.25 40.20
CA ILE A 212 -19.55 -13.55 41.19
C ILE A 212 -19.00 -14.50 42.23
N LYS A 213 -19.39 -14.32 43.49
CA LYS A 213 -18.99 -15.21 44.57
C LYS A 213 -19.65 -16.56 44.41
N LEU A 214 -18.88 -17.60 44.19
CA LEU A 214 -19.34 -18.99 44.24
C LEU A 214 -19.05 -19.59 45.63
N VAL A 215 -20.05 -20.14 46.28
CA VAL A 215 -19.90 -20.83 47.58
C VAL A 215 -20.24 -22.30 47.39
N ILE A 216 -19.26 -23.17 47.61
CA ILE A 216 -19.43 -24.62 47.56
C ILE A 216 -19.79 -25.11 48.97
N THR A 217 -21.05 -25.44 49.18
CA THR A 217 -21.59 -25.75 50.52
C THR A 217 -21.24 -27.16 51.03
N ASN A 218 -20.80 -28.03 50.14
CA ASN A 218 -20.38 -29.41 50.46
C ASN A 218 -18.86 -29.62 50.37
N TYR A 219 -18.08 -28.55 50.30
CA TYR A 219 -16.63 -28.63 50.37
C TYR A 219 -16.19 -28.67 51.84
N PRO A 220 -15.17 -29.50 52.22
CA PRO A 220 -14.70 -29.59 53.60
C PRO A 220 -14.25 -28.25 54.14
N GLU A 221 -14.58 -27.95 55.42
CA GLU A 221 -14.04 -26.78 56.10
C GLU A 221 -12.56 -26.99 56.39
N GLY A 222 -11.73 -26.00 56.00
CA GLY A 222 -10.30 -26.06 56.21
C GLY A 222 -9.53 -25.12 55.29
N GLU A 223 -8.23 -25.38 55.16
CA GLU A 223 -7.37 -24.68 54.21
C GLU A 223 -7.70 -25.09 52.77
N GLY A 224 -7.64 -24.12 51.83
CA GLY A 224 -7.91 -24.39 50.43
C GLY A 224 -6.91 -25.40 49.85
N GLU A 225 -7.30 -26.06 48.78
CA GLU A 225 -6.50 -26.99 48.00
C GLU A 225 -5.80 -26.24 46.84
N LEU A 226 -4.49 -26.47 46.64
CA LEU A 226 -3.76 -26.03 45.48
C LEU A 226 -3.89 -27.05 44.36
N VAL A 227 -4.37 -26.60 43.22
CA VAL A 227 -4.53 -27.46 42.05
C VAL A 227 -3.67 -26.89 40.91
N ASP A 228 -2.75 -27.70 40.42
CA ASP A 228 -1.91 -27.35 39.25
C ASP A 228 -2.74 -27.46 37.99
N VAL A 229 -2.82 -26.35 37.26
CA VAL A 229 -3.51 -26.27 35.99
C VAL A 229 -2.51 -25.88 34.88
N PRO A 230 -2.31 -26.72 33.87
CA PRO A 230 -1.33 -26.38 32.81
C PRO A 230 -1.72 -25.10 32.07
N ASN A 231 -0.79 -24.17 31.97
CA ASN A 231 -0.96 -22.91 31.22
C ASN A 231 -1.20 -23.13 29.73
N ASN A 232 -0.79 -24.28 29.20
CA ASN A 232 -1.07 -24.71 27.84
C ASN A 232 -1.11 -26.23 27.77
N GLN A 233 -2.28 -26.80 27.43
CA GLN A 233 -2.45 -28.25 27.31
C GLN A 233 -1.69 -28.91 26.16
N GLU A 234 -1.26 -28.09 25.16
CA GLU A 234 -0.58 -28.56 23.96
C GLU A 234 0.94 -28.29 24.01
N ASN A 235 1.40 -27.59 25.05
CA ASN A 235 2.82 -27.25 25.23
C ASN A 235 3.18 -27.21 26.72
N GLU A 236 3.76 -28.30 27.22
CA GLU A 236 4.17 -28.47 28.60
C GLU A 236 5.26 -27.48 29.06
N GLU A 237 6.06 -26.94 28.12
CA GLU A 237 7.10 -25.93 28.42
C GLU A 237 6.51 -24.61 28.95
N MET A 238 5.20 -24.40 28.81
CA MET A 238 4.53 -23.20 29.31
C MET A 238 4.23 -23.23 30.82
N GLY A 239 4.52 -24.37 31.48
CA GLY A 239 4.35 -24.53 32.92
C GLY A 239 2.88 -24.59 33.37
N THR A 240 2.69 -24.48 34.68
CA THR A 240 1.41 -24.50 35.37
C THR A 240 1.19 -23.23 36.17
#